data_ec9e5db6682a1cebf492d765c3348050
#
_entry.id   ec9e5db6682a1cebf492d765c3348050
#
_cell.length_a   1.000
_cell.length_b   1.000
_cell.length_c   1.000
_cell.angle_alpha   90.00
_cell.angle_beta   90.00
_cell.angle_gamma   90.00
#
_symmetry.space_group_name_H-M   'P 1'
#
loop_
_entity.id
_entity.type
_entity.pdbx_description
1 polymer ?
#
loop_
_entity_poly.entity_id
_entity_poly.type
_entity_poly.pdbx_seq_one_letter_code
_entity_poly.pdbx_strand_id
1 'polypeptide(L)'
;QMKFKQDPKLLVASQAYLNYLDLGGQLRLEDLTPSLLRRYVKRSIPVIAGLSSTYLYRTPREYGPNCDYDDVRGEPTGHFVVLCGYNKESRTVQVADPLLPNPVATSQLYDVNIDRVLCAVLLGVLTYDANLLVIQPRRKKSNHG
;
A
#
# COMPACT_ATOMS: atom_id res chain seq x y z
N GLN A 1 16.90 4.22 14.87
CA GLN A 1 16.88 2.80 14.52
C GLN A 1 18.10 2.42 13.67
N MET A 2 18.40 3.13 12.59
CA MET A 2 19.51 2.86 11.66
C MET A 2 20.87 2.65 12.35
N LYS A 3 21.12 3.34 13.48
CA LYS A 3 22.37 3.18 14.26
C LYS A 3 22.47 1.84 15.01
N PHE A 4 21.34 1.22 15.34
CA PHE A 4 21.29 0.06 16.23
C PHE A 4 20.77 -1.22 15.57
N LYS A 5 20.09 -1.11 14.45
CA LYS A 5 19.54 -2.25 13.71
C LYS A 5 20.25 -2.38 12.36
N GLN A 6 20.76 -3.57 12.09
CA GLN A 6 21.60 -3.87 10.92
C GLN A 6 20.79 -4.55 9.78
N ASP A 7 19.44 -4.51 9.84
CA ASP A 7 18.60 -5.07 8.79
C ASP A 7 18.68 -4.20 7.52
N PRO A 8 19.13 -4.72 6.37
CA PRO A 8 19.31 -3.94 5.16
C PRO A 8 17.99 -3.34 4.64
N LYS A 9 16.89 -4.09 4.71
CA LYS A 9 15.56 -3.61 4.27
C LYS A 9 15.09 -2.43 5.14
N LEU A 10 15.28 -2.54 6.47
CA LEU A 10 14.95 -1.46 7.39
C LEU A 10 15.79 -0.20 7.13
N LEU A 11 17.09 -0.36 6.82
CA LEU A 11 17.97 0.77 6.52
C LEU A 11 17.52 1.50 5.25
N VAL A 12 17.20 0.77 4.18
CA VAL A 12 16.69 1.34 2.93
C VAL A 12 15.35 2.06 3.16
N ALA A 13 14.40 1.41 3.83
CA ALA A 13 13.10 2.01 4.15
C ALA A 13 13.27 3.29 5.00
N SER A 14 14.13 3.26 6.03
CA SER A 14 14.37 4.42 6.88
C SER A 14 14.97 5.58 6.10
N GLN A 15 15.93 5.32 5.20
CA GLN A 15 16.53 6.35 4.35
C GLN A 15 15.50 6.93 3.37
N ALA A 16 14.63 6.10 2.81
CA ALA A 16 13.55 6.56 1.94
C ALA A 16 12.60 7.55 2.65
N TYR A 17 12.23 7.28 3.91
CA TYR A 17 11.43 8.21 4.70
C TYR A 17 12.16 9.54 4.97
N LEU A 18 13.46 9.52 5.27
CA LEU A 18 14.24 10.74 5.45
C LEU A 18 14.27 11.57 4.17
N ASN A 19 14.56 10.94 3.03
CA ASN A 19 14.57 11.61 1.73
C ASN A 19 13.19 12.20 1.38
N TYR A 20 12.10 11.47 1.69
CA TYR A 20 10.74 11.96 1.50
C TYR A 20 10.44 13.22 2.32
N LEU A 21 10.89 13.27 3.58
CA LEU A 21 10.73 14.44 4.44
C LEU A 21 11.55 15.63 3.92
N ASP A 22 12.77 15.39 3.46
CA ASP A 22 13.66 16.42 2.90
C ASP A 22 13.06 17.05 1.62
N LEU A 23 12.30 16.28 0.85
CA LEU A 23 11.52 16.75 -0.30
C LEU A 23 10.25 17.55 0.10
N GLY A 24 10.01 17.73 1.40
CA GLY A 24 8.84 18.44 1.93
C GLY A 24 7.60 17.57 2.08
N GLY A 25 7.78 16.26 2.07
CA GLY A 25 6.73 15.30 2.39
C GLY A 25 6.27 15.41 3.85
N GLN A 26 5.09 14.90 4.15
CA GLN A 26 4.52 14.89 5.50
C GLN A 26 4.19 13.46 5.92
N LEU A 27 4.66 13.05 7.09
CA LEU A 27 4.25 11.80 7.72
C LEU A 27 3.07 12.06 8.65
N ARG A 28 2.08 11.18 8.58
CA ARG A 28 0.92 11.18 9.48
C ARG A 28 0.75 9.78 10.05
N LEU A 29 0.58 9.70 11.35
CA LEU A 29 0.20 8.48 12.04
C LEU A 29 -1.29 8.55 12.29
N GLU A 30 -2.06 7.81 11.52
CA GLU A 30 -3.52 7.76 11.60
C GLU A 30 -3.96 6.28 11.72
N ASP A 31 -5.10 6.05 12.36
CA ASP A 31 -5.69 4.71 12.43
C ASP A 31 -6.10 4.23 11.03
N LEU A 32 -5.65 3.05 10.66
CA LEU A 32 -6.02 2.44 9.39
C LEU A 32 -7.46 1.93 9.42
N THR A 33 -8.37 2.75 8.93
CA THR A 33 -9.82 2.49 8.94
C THR A 33 -10.44 2.64 7.56
N PRO A 34 -11.63 2.05 7.31
CA PRO A 34 -12.39 2.32 6.08
C PRO A 34 -12.65 3.81 5.84
N SER A 35 -12.83 4.59 6.90
CA SER A 35 -13.07 6.04 6.80
C SER A 35 -11.84 6.80 6.36
N LEU A 36 -10.64 6.36 6.73
CA LEU A 36 -9.39 6.95 6.25
C LEU A 36 -9.30 6.84 4.72
N LEU A 37 -9.47 5.63 4.17
CA LEU A 37 -9.42 5.42 2.72
C LEU A 37 -10.52 6.20 2.00
N ARG A 38 -11.76 6.12 2.48
CA ARG A 38 -12.89 6.85 1.88
C ARG A 38 -12.69 8.36 1.84
N ARG A 39 -11.99 8.94 2.81
CA ARG A 39 -11.69 10.39 2.88
C ARG A 39 -11.01 10.88 1.61
N TYR A 40 -10.15 10.06 1.01
CA TYR A 40 -9.39 10.38 -0.19
C TYR A 40 -10.13 9.95 -1.46
N VAL A 41 -10.48 8.68 -1.59
CA VAL A 41 -11.04 8.14 -2.84
C VAL A 41 -12.38 8.76 -3.24
N LYS A 42 -13.24 9.16 -2.26
CA LYS A 42 -14.48 9.92 -2.55
C LYS A 42 -14.24 11.31 -3.11
N ARG A 43 -13.05 11.85 -2.98
CA ARG A 43 -12.62 13.15 -3.51
C ARG A 43 -11.82 12.98 -4.80
N SER A 44 -11.87 11.80 -5.42
CA SER A 44 -11.08 11.44 -6.60
C SER A 44 -9.56 11.62 -6.36
N ILE A 45 -9.12 11.40 -5.13
CA ILE A 45 -7.70 11.41 -4.76
C ILE A 45 -7.27 9.95 -4.61
N PRO A 46 -6.49 9.41 -5.56
CA PRO A 46 -6.00 8.04 -5.46
C PRO A 46 -5.00 7.90 -4.31
N VAL A 47 -4.95 6.69 -3.75
CA VAL A 47 -4.04 6.34 -2.66
C VAL A 47 -3.15 5.21 -3.11
N ILE A 48 -1.85 5.41 -3.16
CA ILE A 48 -0.89 4.33 -3.38
C ILE A 48 -0.74 3.60 -2.05
N ALA A 49 -1.02 2.30 -2.05
CA ALA A 49 -0.96 1.45 -0.87
C ALA A 49 0.15 0.40 -1.02
N GLY A 50 1.10 0.41 -0.10
CA GLY A 50 2.01 -0.69 0.12
C GLY A 50 1.33 -1.74 1.00
N LEU A 51 1.39 -3.00 0.59
CA LEU A 51 0.63 -4.08 1.22
C LEU A 51 1.25 -5.46 0.96
N SER A 52 0.77 -6.47 1.69
CA SER A 52 1.09 -7.87 1.41
C SER A 52 0.25 -8.38 0.23
N SER A 53 0.90 -8.65 -0.90
CA SER A 53 0.27 -9.29 -2.06
C SER A 53 -0.15 -10.72 -1.77
N THR A 54 0.65 -11.47 -1.01
CA THR A 54 0.31 -12.82 -0.55
C THR A 54 -1.08 -12.85 0.10
N TYR A 55 -1.37 -11.89 0.98
CA TYR A 55 -2.69 -11.80 1.61
C TYR A 55 -3.77 -11.26 0.66
N LEU A 56 -3.45 -10.22 -0.11
CA LEU A 56 -4.39 -9.62 -1.08
C LEU A 56 -4.89 -10.65 -2.09
N TYR A 57 -3.96 -11.40 -2.67
CA TYR A 57 -4.23 -12.38 -3.73
C TYR A 57 -4.68 -13.75 -3.20
N ARG A 58 -4.46 -14.04 -1.91
CA ARG A 58 -4.66 -15.37 -1.31
C ARG A 58 -3.79 -16.45 -1.99
N THR A 59 -2.57 -16.08 -2.30
CA THR A 59 -1.57 -17.01 -2.83
C THR A 59 -0.72 -17.57 -1.70
N PRO A 60 -0.05 -18.71 -1.89
CA PRO A 60 1.02 -19.14 -1.02
C PRO A 60 2.17 -18.13 -0.98
N ARG A 61 3.06 -18.30 0.01
CA ARG A 61 4.29 -17.52 0.12
C ARG A 61 5.27 -17.90 -0.99
N GLU A 62 6.21 -17.03 -1.27
CA GLU A 62 7.18 -17.22 -2.34
C GLU A 62 8.55 -17.56 -1.77
N TYR A 63 9.23 -18.54 -2.38
CA TYR A 63 10.54 -19.00 -1.98
C TYR A 63 11.54 -18.95 -3.13
N GLY A 64 12.74 -18.46 -2.80
CA GLY A 64 13.88 -18.46 -3.72
C GLY A 64 13.79 -17.44 -4.86
N PRO A 65 14.79 -17.42 -5.74
CA PRO A 65 14.91 -16.42 -6.79
C PRO A 65 13.86 -16.54 -7.91
N ASN A 66 13.20 -17.69 -8.03
CA ASN A 66 12.15 -17.93 -9.01
C ASN A 66 10.74 -17.63 -8.47
N CYS A 67 10.62 -17.19 -7.20
CA CYS A 67 9.34 -16.95 -6.56
C CYS A 67 8.43 -18.18 -6.55
N ASP A 68 9.00 -19.38 -6.31
CA ASP A 68 8.24 -20.63 -6.24
C ASP A 68 7.29 -20.62 -5.04
N TYR A 69 6.06 -21.08 -5.22
CA TYR A 69 5.09 -21.15 -4.14
C TYR A 69 5.45 -22.20 -3.09
N ASP A 70 5.71 -21.78 -1.85
CA ASP A 70 6.08 -22.64 -0.75
C ASP A 70 5.67 -22.01 0.61
N ASP A 71 4.61 -22.52 1.23
CA ASP A 71 4.14 -22.01 2.53
C ASP A 71 5.03 -22.41 3.73
N VAL A 72 5.96 -23.34 3.55
CA VAL A 72 6.86 -23.77 4.63
C VAL A 72 8.14 -22.93 4.68
N ARG A 73 8.77 -22.70 3.53
CA ARG A 73 10.05 -21.99 3.41
C ARG A 73 9.90 -20.57 2.90
N GLY A 74 8.77 -20.28 2.25
CA GLY A 74 8.51 -19.00 1.60
C GLY A 74 8.26 -17.84 2.56
N GLU A 75 8.49 -16.64 2.07
CA GLU A 75 8.21 -15.38 2.77
C GLU A 75 7.01 -14.66 2.14
N PRO A 76 6.28 -13.82 2.92
CA PRO A 76 5.26 -12.96 2.35
C PRO A 76 5.87 -11.95 1.37
N THR A 77 5.16 -11.67 0.29
CA THR A 77 5.59 -10.72 -0.74
C THR A 77 4.89 -9.38 -0.56
N GLY A 78 5.67 -8.30 -0.61
CA GLY A 78 5.18 -6.93 -0.63
C GLY A 78 4.82 -6.48 -2.05
N HIS A 79 3.85 -5.58 -2.17
CA HIS A 79 3.41 -5.03 -3.44
C HIS A 79 2.81 -3.64 -3.28
N PHE A 80 2.80 -2.86 -4.36
CA PHE A 80 2.15 -1.56 -4.39
C PHE A 80 1.01 -1.55 -5.39
N VAL A 81 -0.16 -1.10 -4.92
CA VAL A 81 -1.36 -0.90 -5.76
C VAL A 81 -1.92 0.50 -5.56
N VAL A 82 -2.80 0.94 -6.47
CA VAL A 82 -3.50 2.22 -6.34
C VAL A 82 -4.96 1.97 -5.98
N LEU A 83 -5.42 2.53 -4.87
CA LEU A 83 -6.81 2.54 -4.47
C LEU A 83 -7.48 3.77 -5.08
N CYS A 84 -8.39 3.59 -6.02
CA CYS A 84 -8.94 4.66 -6.85
C CYS A 84 -10.47 4.84 -6.76
N GLY A 85 -11.20 3.90 -6.16
CA GLY A 85 -12.65 3.97 -6.01
C GLY A 85 -13.15 3.29 -4.73
N TYR A 86 -14.38 3.59 -4.34
CA TYR A 86 -15.05 2.96 -3.21
C TYR A 86 -16.55 2.83 -3.46
N ASN A 87 -17.06 1.63 -3.33
CA ASN A 87 -18.49 1.35 -3.31
C ASN A 87 -18.94 1.06 -1.87
N LYS A 88 -19.90 1.88 -1.38
CA LYS A 88 -20.41 1.78 -0.01
C LYS A 88 -21.32 0.55 0.19
N GLU A 89 -22.12 0.23 -0.81
CA GLU A 89 -23.13 -0.84 -0.74
C GLU A 89 -22.45 -2.22 -0.69
N SER A 90 -21.52 -2.47 -1.60
CA SER A 90 -20.74 -3.70 -1.65
C SER A 90 -19.57 -3.72 -0.67
N ARG A 91 -19.25 -2.59 -0.02
CA ARG A 91 -18.06 -2.42 0.83
C ARG A 91 -16.76 -2.79 0.12
N THR A 92 -16.63 -2.40 -1.15
CA THR A 92 -15.45 -2.68 -1.97
C THR A 92 -14.64 -1.42 -2.27
N VAL A 93 -13.34 -1.63 -2.45
CA VAL A 93 -12.40 -0.64 -2.96
C VAL A 93 -11.99 -1.06 -4.36
N GLN A 94 -12.03 -0.14 -5.31
CA GLN A 94 -11.48 -0.37 -6.63
C GLN A 94 -9.96 -0.25 -6.58
N VAL A 95 -9.30 -1.29 -7.01
CA VAL A 95 -7.83 -1.42 -7.05
C VAL A 95 -7.37 -1.30 -8.50
N ALA A 96 -6.40 -0.43 -8.74
CA ALA A 96 -5.61 -0.42 -9.97
C ALA A 96 -4.25 -1.06 -9.66
N ASP A 97 -4.00 -2.20 -10.26
CA ASP A 97 -2.88 -3.07 -9.99
C ASP A 97 -1.92 -3.09 -11.20
N PRO A 98 -0.62 -2.78 -11.02
CA PRO A 98 0.32 -2.84 -12.12
C PRO A 98 0.59 -4.27 -12.62
N LEU A 99 0.34 -5.30 -11.79
CA LEU A 99 0.56 -6.69 -12.15
C LEU A 99 -0.54 -7.19 -13.11
N LEU A 100 -0.12 -7.74 -14.26
CA LEU A 100 -1.01 -8.33 -15.27
C LEU A 100 -0.32 -9.52 -15.96
N PRO A 101 -0.92 -10.73 -15.98
CA PRO A 101 -2.12 -11.09 -15.21
C PRO A 101 -1.85 -11.11 -13.70
N ASN A 102 -2.88 -10.88 -12.89
CA ASN A 102 -2.78 -11.04 -11.45
C ASN A 102 -3.70 -12.18 -10.96
N PRO A 103 -3.44 -12.76 -9.77
CA PRO A 103 -4.20 -13.91 -9.28
C PRO A 103 -5.67 -13.61 -8.95
N VAL A 104 -6.07 -12.34 -8.85
CA VAL A 104 -7.44 -11.94 -8.46
C VAL A 104 -8.32 -11.74 -9.67
N ALA A 105 -7.78 -11.19 -10.76
CA ALA A 105 -8.55 -10.79 -11.92
C ALA A 105 -7.74 -10.83 -13.21
N THR A 106 -8.43 -10.93 -14.34
CA THR A 106 -7.83 -10.81 -15.67
C THR A 106 -7.60 -9.34 -16.10
N SER A 107 -8.07 -8.40 -15.31
CA SER A 107 -7.94 -6.95 -15.51
C SER A 107 -7.06 -6.33 -14.44
N GLN A 108 -6.35 -5.26 -14.78
CA GLN A 108 -5.63 -4.44 -13.80
C GLN A 108 -6.56 -3.64 -12.90
N LEU A 109 -7.83 -3.47 -13.27
CA LEU A 109 -8.86 -2.83 -12.45
C LEU A 109 -9.82 -3.90 -11.93
N TYR A 110 -9.93 -4.00 -10.60
CA TYR A 110 -10.84 -4.93 -9.95
C TYR A 110 -11.29 -4.43 -8.57
N ASP A 111 -12.38 -4.98 -8.07
CA ASP A 111 -12.93 -4.62 -6.77
C ASP A 111 -12.52 -5.63 -5.70
N VAL A 112 -12.10 -5.13 -4.55
CA VAL A 112 -11.73 -5.95 -3.39
C VAL A 112 -12.51 -5.46 -2.16
N ASN A 113 -12.95 -6.38 -1.32
CA ASN A 113 -13.53 -6.04 -0.04
C ASN A 113 -12.58 -5.15 0.77
N ILE A 114 -13.09 -4.05 1.34
CA ILE A 114 -12.29 -3.05 2.04
C ILE A 114 -11.53 -3.64 3.24
N ASP A 115 -12.14 -4.56 3.97
CA ASP A 115 -11.52 -5.15 5.15
C ASP A 115 -10.30 -6.01 4.75
N ARG A 116 -10.37 -6.68 3.57
CA ARG A 116 -9.21 -7.38 3.00
C ARG A 116 -8.07 -6.43 2.66
N VAL A 117 -8.38 -5.30 2.02
CA VAL A 117 -7.36 -4.28 1.69
C VAL A 117 -6.69 -3.78 2.97
N LEU A 118 -7.47 -3.46 4.00
CA LEU A 118 -6.91 -3.01 5.29
C LEU A 118 -6.00 -4.07 5.93
N CYS A 119 -6.44 -5.34 5.96
CA CYS A 119 -5.61 -6.42 6.47
C CYS A 119 -4.33 -6.61 5.64
N ALA A 120 -4.42 -6.51 4.30
CA ALA A 120 -3.25 -6.60 3.44
C ALA A 120 -2.24 -5.48 3.71
N VAL A 121 -2.70 -4.24 3.92
CA VAL A 121 -1.84 -3.10 4.31
C VAL A 121 -1.20 -3.34 5.66
N LEU A 122 -1.94 -3.79 6.67
CA LEU A 122 -1.38 -4.10 8.00
C LEU A 122 -0.30 -5.19 7.92
N LEU A 123 -0.51 -6.23 7.12
CA LEU A 123 0.45 -7.31 6.93
C LEU A 123 1.68 -6.88 6.09
N GLY A 124 1.60 -5.78 5.36
CA GLY A 124 2.75 -5.17 4.68
C GLY A 124 3.86 -4.72 5.65
N VAL A 125 3.61 -4.70 6.96
CA VAL A 125 4.66 -4.43 7.97
C VAL A 125 5.77 -5.47 7.94
N LEU A 126 5.49 -6.68 7.51
CA LEU A 126 6.47 -7.77 7.40
C LEU A 126 7.49 -7.53 6.27
N THR A 127 7.12 -6.72 5.28
CA THR A 127 7.97 -6.35 4.13
C THR A 127 8.41 -4.89 4.17
N TYR A 128 8.12 -4.17 5.26
CA TYR A 128 8.33 -2.71 5.44
C TYR A 128 7.52 -1.83 4.46
N ASP A 129 6.46 -2.37 3.85
CA ASP A 129 5.63 -1.68 2.85
C ASP A 129 4.32 -1.11 3.41
N ALA A 130 4.01 -1.35 4.70
CA ALA A 130 2.75 -0.95 5.34
C ALA A 130 2.59 0.57 5.40
N ASN A 131 2.32 1.19 4.27
CA ASN A 131 2.11 2.63 4.18
C ASN A 131 1.05 3.00 3.14
N LEU A 132 0.52 4.22 3.27
CA LEU A 132 -0.37 4.85 2.32
C LEU A 132 0.28 6.15 1.84
N LEU A 133 0.55 6.26 0.55
CA LEU A 133 1.06 7.50 -0.04
C LEU A 133 -0.08 8.23 -0.76
N VAL A 134 -0.31 9.47 -0.36
CA VAL A 134 -1.31 10.36 -0.94
C VAL A 134 -0.63 11.55 -1.60
N ILE A 135 -0.81 11.70 -2.91
CA ILE A 135 -0.25 12.81 -3.68
C ILE A 135 -1.39 13.79 -3.99
N GLN A 136 -1.23 15.04 -3.59
CA GLN A 136 -2.23 16.09 -3.81
C GLN A 136 -1.58 17.34 -4.39
N PRO A 137 -2.28 18.10 -5.27
CA PRO A 137 -1.81 19.40 -5.69
C PRO A 137 -1.63 20.33 -4.49
N ARG A 138 -0.58 21.13 -4.49
CA ARG A 138 -0.45 22.21 -3.50
C ARG A 138 -1.63 23.18 -3.64
N ARG A 139 -2.37 23.41 -2.55
CA ARG A 139 -3.35 24.52 -2.52
C ARG A 139 -2.59 25.81 -2.77
N LYS A 140 -2.92 26.53 -3.84
CA LYS A 140 -2.48 27.93 -3.98
C LYS A 140 -2.98 28.68 -2.74
N LYS A 141 -2.07 29.28 -1.97
CA LYS A 141 -2.48 30.27 -0.96
C LYS A 141 -3.21 31.36 -1.75
N SER A 142 -4.51 31.54 -1.53
CA SER A 142 -5.21 32.73 -1.98
C SER A 142 -4.58 33.90 -1.24
N ASN A 143 -3.78 34.71 -1.93
CA ASN A 143 -3.42 36.04 -1.44
C ASN A 143 -4.72 36.85 -1.43
N HIS A 144 -5.37 36.89 -0.28
CA HIS A 144 -6.33 37.96 0.00
C HIS A 144 -5.45 39.13 0.42
N GLY A 145 -5.18 40.01 -0.58
CA GLY A 145 -4.74 41.38 -0.33
C GLY A 145 -5.84 42.20 0.30
#